data_13f87e62e6243ce9a15e8620744b81d9
#
_entry.id   13f87e62e6243ce9a15e8620744b81d9
#
_cell.length_a   1.000
_cell.length_b   1.000
_cell.length_c   1.000
_cell.angle_alpha   90.00
_cell.angle_beta   90.00
_cell.angle_gamma   90.00
#
_symmetry.space_group_name_H-M   'P 1'
#
loop_
_entity.id
_entity.type
_entity.pdbx_description
1 polymer ?
#
loop_
_entity_poly.entity_id
_entity_poly.type
_entity_poly.pdbx_seq_one_letter_code
_entity_poly.pdbx_strand_id
1 'polypeptide(L)'
;NHQTYFADVVAMFHVFNASLSGRGNSIKNVTYLWNPKLNIYYVAAKETMHAGLLPKIMAYAGAITVERTWRSCGKDVTEKREVNPDDTENIRIALDDGWVITFPQGTTKSFKPVRKGTAHIIKQYRPIVVPIVIDGFRRSFDKKGLRMKKKGIKQSFVIKKPLEIDYDNDTIEEIVEKVEFAIEQHPSFLKVVPAEEIEN
;
A
#
# COMPACT_ATOMS: atom_id res chain seq x y z
N ASN A 1 4.25 4.37 1.50
CA ASN A 1 5.11 3.85 0.44
C ASN A 1 5.08 2.32 0.38
N HIS A 2 5.77 1.71 -0.58
CA HIS A 2 5.77 0.27 -0.82
C HIS A 2 7.19 -0.20 -1.12
N GLN A 3 7.71 -1.15 -0.36
CA GLN A 3 9.09 -1.64 -0.51
C GLN A 3 9.17 -3.10 -0.99
N THR A 4 8.23 -3.96 -0.59
CA THR A 4 8.19 -5.37 -0.96
C THR A 4 6.76 -5.81 -1.21
N TYR A 5 6.53 -6.84 -2.03
CA TYR A 5 5.15 -7.23 -2.39
C TYR A 5 4.35 -7.80 -1.20
N PHE A 6 4.96 -8.58 -0.32
CA PHE A 6 4.24 -9.28 0.75
C PHE A 6 4.62 -8.84 2.15
N ALA A 7 5.93 -8.60 2.44
CA ALA A 7 6.36 -8.29 3.79
C ALA A 7 5.71 -6.99 4.32
N ASP A 8 5.48 -6.01 3.47
CA ASP A 8 4.83 -4.74 3.83
C ASP A 8 3.40 -4.99 4.32
N VAL A 9 2.62 -5.78 3.57
CA VAL A 9 1.21 -6.10 3.91
C VAL A 9 1.15 -6.92 5.21
N VAL A 10 2.03 -7.92 5.33
CA VAL A 10 2.13 -8.75 6.54
C VAL A 10 2.50 -7.90 7.75
N ALA A 11 3.46 -6.97 7.60
CA ALA A 11 3.85 -6.07 8.69
C ALA A 11 2.70 -5.16 9.12
N MET A 12 1.94 -4.59 8.18
CA MET A 12 0.77 -3.77 8.49
C MET A 12 -0.27 -4.56 9.26
N PHE A 13 -0.58 -5.77 8.82
CA PHE A 13 -1.51 -6.66 9.50
C PHE A 13 -1.07 -6.95 10.94
N HIS A 14 0.22 -7.25 11.15
CA HIS A 14 0.78 -7.46 12.49
C HIS A 14 0.68 -6.20 13.35
N VAL A 15 1.14 -5.06 12.86
CA VAL A 15 1.20 -3.81 13.62
C VAL A 15 -0.21 -3.38 14.05
N PHE A 16 -1.18 -3.41 13.15
CA PHE A 16 -2.53 -2.97 13.46
C PHE A 16 -3.21 -3.89 14.48
N ASN A 17 -3.14 -5.21 14.28
CA ASN A 17 -3.76 -6.15 15.22
C ASN A 17 -3.07 -6.16 16.60
N ALA A 18 -1.75 -6.01 16.65
CA ALA A 18 -1.02 -5.87 17.90
C ALA A 18 -1.44 -4.60 18.66
N SER A 19 -1.55 -3.46 17.96
CA SER A 19 -1.98 -2.19 18.52
C SER A 19 -3.40 -2.27 19.10
N LEU A 20 -4.35 -2.81 18.34
CA LEU A 20 -5.73 -3.00 18.78
C LEU A 20 -5.89 -3.99 19.96
N SER A 21 -4.91 -4.88 20.12
CA SER A 21 -4.84 -5.80 21.25
C SER A 21 -4.11 -5.21 22.47
N GLY A 22 -3.85 -3.89 22.46
CA GLY A 22 -3.23 -3.18 23.58
C GLY A 22 -1.72 -3.42 23.75
N ARG A 23 -1.04 -3.93 22.70
CA ARG A 23 0.39 -4.29 22.80
C ARG A 23 1.35 -3.13 22.58
N GLY A 24 0.86 -1.94 22.27
CA GLY A 24 1.70 -0.77 21.99
C GLY A 24 2.71 -1.06 20.87
N ASN A 25 3.99 -0.83 21.16
CA ASN A 25 5.08 -1.02 20.18
C ASN A 25 5.68 -2.44 20.17
N SER A 26 4.98 -3.46 20.66
CA SER A 26 5.49 -4.83 20.74
C SER A 26 4.67 -5.78 19.88
N ILE A 27 5.34 -6.50 18.99
CA ILE A 27 4.78 -7.62 18.22
C ILE A 27 5.20 -8.99 18.75
N LYS A 28 5.78 -9.04 19.95
CA LYS A 28 6.13 -10.32 20.60
C LYS A 28 4.85 -11.06 20.98
N ASN A 29 4.87 -12.37 20.89
CA ASN A 29 3.75 -13.24 21.18
C ASN A 29 2.51 -12.94 20.30
N VAL A 30 2.49 -13.52 19.15
CA VAL A 30 1.52 -13.27 18.04
C VAL A 30 0.09 -13.78 18.29
N THR A 31 -0.31 -14.00 19.55
CA THR A 31 -1.66 -14.49 19.90
C THR A 31 -2.79 -13.58 19.38
N TYR A 32 -2.53 -12.31 19.14
CA TYR A 32 -3.48 -11.39 18.52
C TYR A 32 -3.89 -11.81 17.08
N LEU A 33 -3.12 -12.66 16.42
CA LEU A 33 -3.45 -13.15 15.08
C LEU A 33 -4.56 -14.23 15.09
N TRP A 34 -4.80 -14.87 16.23
CA TRP A 34 -5.87 -15.86 16.36
C TRP A 34 -7.28 -15.25 16.36
N ASN A 35 -7.37 -13.97 16.72
CA ASN A 35 -8.62 -13.22 16.70
C ASN A 35 -8.35 -11.79 16.23
N PRO A 36 -8.18 -11.61 14.90
CA PRO A 36 -7.95 -10.29 14.32
C PRO A 36 -9.17 -9.40 14.57
N LYS A 37 -8.90 -8.17 15.05
CA LYS A 37 -9.94 -7.23 15.49
C LYS A 37 -10.26 -6.14 14.48
N LEU A 38 -9.65 -6.21 13.31
CA LEU A 38 -9.77 -5.18 12.29
C LEU A 38 -10.06 -5.81 10.94
N ASN A 39 -11.10 -5.32 10.29
CA ASN A 39 -11.34 -5.60 8.88
C ASN A 39 -10.34 -4.79 8.06
N ILE A 40 -9.37 -5.48 7.49
CA ILE A 40 -8.32 -4.89 6.65
C ILE A 40 -8.46 -5.43 5.25
N TYR A 41 -8.64 -4.51 4.33
CA TYR A 41 -8.65 -4.75 2.89
C TYR A 41 -7.38 -4.17 2.28
N TYR A 42 -6.91 -4.72 1.19
CA TYR A 42 -5.79 -4.15 0.44
C TYR A 42 -6.04 -4.22 -1.06
N VAL A 43 -5.72 -3.12 -1.73
CA VAL A 43 -5.86 -3.03 -3.18
C VAL A 43 -4.69 -3.72 -3.86
N ALA A 44 -4.98 -4.73 -4.66
CA ALA A 44 -3.99 -5.49 -5.39
C ALA A 44 -4.36 -5.60 -6.87
N ALA A 45 -3.35 -5.65 -7.74
CA ALA A 45 -3.61 -5.90 -9.15
C ALA A 45 -4.05 -7.34 -9.38
N LYS A 46 -5.11 -7.55 -10.13
CA LYS A 46 -5.70 -8.85 -10.48
C LYS A 46 -4.65 -9.82 -11.03
N GLU A 47 -3.75 -9.32 -11.88
CA GLU A 47 -2.63 -10.09 -12.44
C GLU A 47 -1.67 -10.64 -11.37
N THR A 48 -1.48 -9.91 -10.26
CA THR A 48 -0.59 -10.33 -9.17
C THR A 48 -1.21 -11.45 -8.35
N MET A 49 -2.52 -11.47 -8.21
CA MET A 49 -3.25 -12.46 -7.40
C MET A 49 -3.35 -13.84 -8.06
N HIS A 50 -3.14 -13.92 -9.38
CA HIS A 50 -3.13 -15.19 -10.12
C HIS A 50 -1.75 -15.87 -10.20
N ALA A 51 -0.69 -15.25 -9.69
CA ALA A 51 0.71 -15.67 -9.90
C ALA A 51 1.22 -16.78 -8.95
N GLY A 52 0.34 -17.58 -8.31
CA GLY A 52 0.73 -18.71 -7.47
C GLY A 52 -0.15 -18.95 -6.25
N LEU A 53 0.25 -19.89 -5.40
CA LEU A 53 -0.54 -20.31 -4.23
C LEU A 53 -0.65 -19.23 -3.17
N LEU A 54 0.46 -18.57 -2.81
CA LEU A 54 0.47 -17.52 -1.79
C LEU A 54 -0.38 -16.29 -2.16
N PRO A 55 -0.31 -15.74 -3.39
CA PRO A 55 -1.24 -14.72 -3.84
C PRO A 55 -2.71 -15.14 -3.74
N LYS A 56 -3.04 -16.40 -4.05
CA LYS A 56 -4.40 -16.91 -3.90
C LYS A 56 -4.86 -16.89 -2.43
N ILE A 57 -4.02 -17.34 -1.51
CA ILE A 57 -4.33 -17.30 -0.06
C ILE A 57 -4.54 -15.83 0.38
N MET A 58 -3.68 -14.92 -0.07
CA MET A 58 -3.83 -13.49 0.24
C MET A 58 -5.09 -12.88 -0.37
N ALA A 59 -5.55 -13.39 -1.53
CA ALA A 59 -6.81 -12.95 -2.12
C ALA A 59 -8.00 -13.21 -1.17
N TYR A 60 -7.99 -14.34 -0.46
CA TYR A 60 -9.01 -14.64 0.56
C TYR A 60 -8.85 -13.83 1.85
N ALA A 61 -7.69 -13.22 2.06
CA ALA A 61 -7.39 -12.43 3.26
C ALA A 61 -7.73 -10.92 3.10
N GLY A 62 -8.73 -10.58 2.26
CA GLY A 62 -9.21 -9.20 2.08
C GLY A 62 -8.58 -8.44 0.90
N ALA A 63 -8.12 -9.13 -0.15
CA ALA A 63 -7.66 -8.45 -1.34
C ALA A 63 -8.82 -7.94 -2.20
N ILE A 64 -8.82 -6.64 -2.48
CA ILE A 64 -9.66 -6.03 -3.51
C ILE A 64 -8.84 -6.05 -4.80
N THR A 65 -9.25 -6.87 -5.75
CA THR A 65 -8.54 -6.97 -7.02
C THR A 65 -9.01 -5.88 -7.97
N VAL A 66 -8.05 -5.11 -8.52
CA VAL A 66 -8.33 -4.06 -9.52
C VAL A 66 -7.61 -4.37 -10.82
N GLU A 67 -8.24 -4.06 -11.93
CA GLU A 67 -7.63 -4.13 -13.25
C GLU A 67 -6.77 -2.90 -13.51
N ARG A 68 -5.53 -3.11 -13.95
CA ARG A 68 -4.64 -2.00 -14.31
C ARG A 68 -5.04 -1.43 -15.67
N THR A 69 -5.33 -0.13 -15.72
CA THR A 69 -5.72 0.56 -16.95
C THR A 69 -4.57 0.77 -17.92
N TRP A 70 -3.32 0.65 -17.48
CA TRP A 70 -2.10 0.90 -18.28
C TRP A 70 -1.27 -0.36 -18.58
N ARG A 71 -1.67 -1.54 -18.06
CA ARG A 71 -0.89 -2.77 -18.23
C ARG A 71 -1.80 -3.97 -18.43
N SER A 72 -1.50 -4.80 -19.41
CA SER A 72 -2.17 -6.07 -19.65
C SER A 72 -1.14 -7.18 -19.82
N CYS A 73 -1.33 -8.32 -19.15
CA CYS A 73 -0.45 -9.49 -19.23
C CYS A 73 1.04 -9.16 -19.04
N GLY A 74 1.35 -8.21 -18.14
CA GLY A 74 2.73 -7.82 -17.86
C GLY A 74 3.36 -6.82 -18.83
N LYS A 75 2.68 -6.40 -19.89
CA LYS A 75 3.13 -5.39 -20.87
C LYS A 75 2.33 -4.10 -20.72
N ASP A 76 2.98 -2.97 -20.92
CA ASP A 76 2.29 -1.68 -20.95
C ASP A 76 1.41 -1.63 -22.22
N VAL A 77 0.15 -1.21 -22.05
CA VAL A 77 -0.79 -1.06 -23.19
C VAL A 77 -0.77 0.38 -23.67
N THR A 78 -0.79 0.54 -24.99
CA THR A 78 -0.81 1.85 -25.67
C THR A 78 -2.16 2.55 -25.54
N GLU A 79 -3.25 1.78 -25.40
CA GLU A 79 -4.59 2.32 -25.21
C GLU A 79 -4.97 2.26 -23.72
N LYS A 80 -5.39 3.41 -23.18
CA LYS A 80 -5.94 3.48 -21.83
C LYS A 80 -7.28 2.76 -21.79
N ARG A 81 -7.38 1.73 -20.98
CA ARG A 81 -8.66 1.09 -20.69
C ARG A 81 -9.49 1.96 -19.74
N GLU A 82 -10.79 1.92 -19.90
CA GLU A 82 -11.69 2.49 -18.93
C GLU A 82 -11.56 1.76 -17.59
N VAL A 83 -11.81 2.50 -16.51
CA VAL A 83 -11.85 1.92 -15.16
C VAL A 83 -13.07 1.04 -15.06
N ASN A 84 -12.90 -0.20 -14.60
CA ASN A 84 -14.02 -1.09 -14.38
C ASN A 84 -14.89 -0.56 -13.22
N PRO A 85 -16.18 -0.28 -13.43
CA PRO A 85 -17.08 0.20 -12.38
C PRO A 85 -17.17 -0.75 -11.17
N ASP A 86 -17.08 -2.06 -11.40
CA ASP A 86 -17.11 -3.06 -10.32
C ASP A 86 -15.91 -2.95 -9.39
N ASP A 87 -14.72 -2.60 -9.94
CA ASP A 87 -13.52 -2.42 -9.13
C ASP A 87 -13.65 -1.23 -8.16
N THR A 88 -14.26 -0.13 -8.62
CA THR A 88 -14.50 1.06 -7.79
C THR A 88 -15.58 0.82 -6.75
N GLU A 89 -16.63 0.08 -7.08
CA GLU A 89 -17.70 -0.28 -6.15
C GLU A 89 -17.18 -1.22 -5.05
N ASN A 90 -16.34 -2.19 -5.38
CA ASN A 90 -15.70 -3.06 -4.39
C ASN A 90 -14.82 -2.28 -3.40
N ILE A 91 -14.13 -1.23 -3.87
CA ILE A 91 -13.36 -0.33 -2.99
C ILE A 91 -14.31 0.46 -2.08
N ARG A 92 -15.42 0.96 -2.59
CA ARG A 92 -16.42 1.68 -1.80
C ARG A 92 -16.98 0.80 -0.67
N ILE A 93 -17.40 -0.42 -1.00
CA ILE A 93 -17.92 -1.39 -0.02
C ILE A 93 -16.87 -1.67 1.08
N ALA A 94 -15.62 -1.85 0.69
CA ALA A 94 -14.55 -2.09 1.66
C ALA A 94 -14.22 -0.87 2.54
N LEU A 95 -14.37 0.35 2.01
CA LEU A 95 -14.19 1.59 2.79
C LEU A 95 -15.32 1.76 3.82
N ASP A 96 -16.54 1.30 3.51
CA ASP A 96 -17.66 1.34 4.43
C ASP A 96 -17.53 0.29 5.55
N ASP A 97 -16.87 -0.85 5.29
CA ASP A 97 -16.72 -1.97 6.23
C ASP A 97 -15.44 -1.92 7.08
N GLY A 98 -14.37 -1.30 6.57
CA GLY A 98 -13.09 -1.33 7.29
C GLY A 98 -11.99 -0.44 6.72
N TRP A 99 -10.76 -0.86 6.93
CA TRP A 99 -9.57 -0.14 6.48
C TRP A 99 -9.12 -0.65 5.11
N VAL A 100 -8.90 0.25 4.18
CA VAL A 100 -8.38 -0.07 2.85
C VAL A 100 -6.94 0.38 2.72
N ILE A 101 -6.04 -0.56 2.62
CA ILE A 101 -4.61 -0.31 2.35
C ILE A 101 -4.43 -0.17 0.83
N THR A 102 -3.87 0.95 0.43
CA THR A 102 -3.47 1.17 -0.96
C THR A 102 -1.98 1.44 -1.09
N PHE A 103 -1.40 1.02 -2.19
CA PHE A 103 -0.02 1.31 -2.58
C PHE A 103 -0.06 2.28 -3.77
N PRO A 104 -0.11 3.60 -3.51
CA PRO A 104 -0.53 4.57 -4.51
C PRO A 104 0.41 4.71 -5.70
N GLN A 105 1.68 4.32 -5.57
CA GLN A 105 2.63 4.27 -6.69
C GLN A 105 2.41 3.05 -7.61
N GLY A 106 1.75 1.99 -7.12
CA GLY A 106 1.53 0.72 -7.84
C GLY A 106 2.81 -0.05 -8.17
N THR A 107 3.90 0.26 -7.48
CA THR A 107 5.22 -0.35 -7.66
C THR A 107 6.03 -0.32 -6.36
N THR A 108 7.00 -1.23 -6.23
CA THR A 108 7.98 -1.22 -5.15
C THR A 108 9.21 -0.34 -5.44
N LYS A 109 9.29 0.29 -6.61
CA LYS A 109 10.38 1.21 -6.95
C LYS A 109 10.16 2.55 -6.27
N SER A 110 11.22 3.06 -5.62
CA SER A 110 11.21 4.37 -4.96
C SER A 110 11.01 5.51 -5.95
N PHE A 111 10.44 6.60 -5.47
CA PHE A 111 10.28 7.87 -6.20
C PHE A 111 9.59 7.75 -7.57
N LYS A 112 8.74 6.72 -7.72
CA LYS A 112 7.83 6.67 -8.86
C LYS A 112 6.57 7.48 -8.53
N PRO A 113 6.01 8.17 -9.52
CA PRO A 113 4.82 9.00 -9.29
C PRO A 113 3.64 8.19 -8.73
N VAL A 114 2.90 8.82 -7.83
CA VAL A 114 1.61 8.32 -7.36
C VAL A 114 0.63 8.27 -8.53
N ARG A 115 -0.16 7.22 -8.60
CA ARG A 115 -1.15 7.02 -9.64
C ARG A 115 -2.40 7.86 -9.39
N LYS A 116 -2.86 8.58 -10.42
CA LYS A 116 -4.08 9.41 -10.34
C LYS A 116 -5.31 8.62 -9.88
N GLY A 117 -5.37 7.31 -10.15
CA GLY A 117 -6.46 6.46 -9.67
C GLY A 117 -6.66 6.50 -8.16
N THR A 118 -5.59 6.54 -7.37
CA THR A 118 -5.69 6.71 -5.91
C THR A 118 -6.31 8.06 -5.55
N ALA A 119 -5.89 9.15 -6.20
CA ALA A 119 -6.44 10.48 -5.94
C ALA A 119 -7.93 10.57 -6.35
N HIS A 120 -8.32 9.91 -7.44
CA HIS A 120 -9.75 9.83 -7.82
C HIS A 120 -10.58 9.11 -6.76
N ILE A 121 -10.11 7.97 -6.23
CA ILE A 121 -10.79 7.25 -5.14
C ILE A 121 -10.89 8.15 -3.90
N ILE A 122 -9.82 8.83 -3.52
CA ILE A 122 -9.80 9.74 -2.37
C ILE A 122 -10.82 10.86 -2.56
N LYS A 123 -10.83 11.53 -3.71
CA LYS A 123 -11.76 12.64 -3.99
C LYS A 123 -13.22 12.18 -4.04
N GLN A 124 -13.48 11.01 -4.63
CA GLN A 124 -14.81 10.48 -4.83
C GLN A 124 -15.45 9.99 -3.53
N TYR A 125 -14.72 9.23 -2.72
CA TYR A 125 -15.26 8.57 -1.52
C TYR A 125 -14.91 9.29 -0.21
N ARG A 126 -14.09 10.33 -0.25
CA ARG A 126 -13.73 11.19 0.88
C ARG A 126 -13.29 10.44 2.15
N PRO A 127 -12.45 9.39 2.05
CA PRO A 127 -12.00 8.65 3.22
C PRO A 127 -11.00 9.44 4.03
N ILE A 128 -10.86 9.13 5.33
CA ILE A 128 -9.73 9.59 6.12
C ILE A 128 -8.46 8.92 5.59
N VAL A 129 -7.53 9.70 5.07
CA VAL A 129 -6.28 9.21 4.48
C VAL A 129 -5.16 9.25 5.51
N VAL A 130 -4.66 8.08 5.92
CA VAL A 130 -3.57 7.94 6.89
C VAL A 130 -2.30 7.49 6.18
N PRO A 131 -1.29 8.36 6.04
CA PRO A 131 -0.04 7.99 5.39
C PRO A 131 0.79 7.05 6.25
N ILE A 132 1.38 6.04 5.62
CA ILE A 132 2.29 5.10 6.27
C ILE A 132 3.62 5.10 5.53
N VAL A 133 4.70 5.32 6.26
CA VAL A 133 6.07 5.25 5.76
C VAL A 133 6.75 4.01 6.29
N ILE A 134 7.24 3.19 5.38
CA ILE A 134 7.97 1.96 5.67
C ILE A 134 9.42 2.13 5.23
N ASP A 135 10.35 1.74 6.09
CA ASP A 135 11.78 1.72 5.75
C ASP A 135 12.46 0.43 6.21
N GLY A 136 13.55 0.06 5.53
CA GLY A 136 14.39 -1.08 5.85
C GLY A 136 13.93 -2.43 5.26
N PHE A 137 12.71 -2.53 4.76
CA PHE A 137 12.17 -3.78 4.23
C PHE A 137 12.89 -4.23 2.96
N ARG A 138 13.13 -3.32 2.01
CA ARG A 138 13.87 -3.59 0.78
C ARG A 138 15.29 -4.05 1.04
N ARG A 139 15.95 -3.50 2.07
CA ARG A 139 17.29 -3.90 2.49
C ARG A 139 17.32 -5.26 3.18
N SER A 140 16.23 -5.64 3.86
CA SER A 140 16.13 -6.89 4.61
C SER A 140 15.65 -8.07 3.79
N PHE A 141 14.73 -7.84 2.85
CA PHE A 141 14.02 -8.89 2.12
C PHE A 141 14.32 -8.84 0.61
N ASP A 142 13.98 -9.93 -0.07
CA ASP A 142 13.90 -9.95 -1.52
C ASP A 142 12.71 -9.08 -2.00
N LYS A 143 12.64 -8.81 -3.29
CA LYS A 143 11.59 -7.99 -3.90
C LYS A 143 10.17 -8.49 -3.60
N LYS A 144 10.00 -9.81 -3.46
CA LYS A 144 8.72 -10.41 -3.08
C LYS A 144 8.41 -10.21 -1.60
N GLY A 145 9.41 -10.00 -0.74
CA GLY A 145 9.23 -9.91 0.70
C GLY A 145 9.01 -11.26 1.38
N LEU A 146 9.48 -12.34 0.77
CA LEU A 146 9.30 -13.71 1.27
C LEU A 146 10.60 -14.28 1.83
N ARG A 147 11.75 -13.85 1.31
CA ARG A 147 13.05 -14.34 1.72
C ARG A 147 13.88 -13.22 2.34
N MET A 148 14.38 -13.48 3.55
CA MET A 148 15.31 -12.54 4.20
C MET A 148 16.68 -12.64 3.52
N LYS A 149 17.17 -11.53 3.00
CA LYS A 149 18.50 -11.39 2.38
C LYS A 149 19.55 -11.00 3.39
N LYS A 150 19.22 -10.06 4.30
CA LYS A 150 20.17 -9.51 5.27
C LYS A 150 19.51 -9.38 6.64
N LYS A 151 20.19 -9.92 7.66
CA LYS A 151 19.78 -9.81 9.07
C LYS A 151 20.32 -8.52 9.70
N GLY A 152 19.73 -8.10 10.82
CA GLY A 152 20.22 -6.94 11.60
C GLY A 152 19.87 -5.56 11.02
N ILE A 153 19.15 -5.50 9.92
CA ILE A 153 18.63 -4.22 9.38
C ILE A 153 17.46 -3.75 10.24
N LYS A 154 17.54 -2.52 10.72
CA LYS A 154 16.43 -1.87 11.40
C LYS A 154 15.31 -1.64 10.40
N GLN A 155 14.14 -2.16 10.71
CA GLN A 155 12.91 -1.90 9.98
C GLN A 155 12.11 -0.88 10.76
N SER A 156 11.53 0.09 10.08
CA SER A 156 10.65 1.06 10.68
C SER A 156 9.29 1.10 9.98
N PHE A 157 8.28 1.42 10.76
CA PHE A 157 6.92 1.56 10.32
C PHE A 157 6.35 2.79 11.02
N VAL A 158 6.11 3.84 10.27
CA VAL A 158 5.68 5.13 10.79
C VAL A 158 4.28 5.43 10.28
N ILE A 159 3.31 5.49 11.18
CA ILE A 159 1.96 5.98 10.89
C ILE A 159 1.97 7.48 11.14
N LYS A 160 1.66 8.27 10.12
CA LYS A 160 1.57 9.72 10.21
C LYS A 160 0.17 10.17 10.57
N LYS A 161 0.02 11.45 10.89
CA LYS A 161 -1.31 12.05 11.07
C LYS A 161 -2.12 11.97 9.78
N PRO A 162 -3.45 11.91 9.87
CA PRO A 162 -4.30 11.98 8.69
C PRO A 162 -3.96 13.18 7.81
N LEU A 163 -4.05 13.00 6.51
CA LEU A 163 -3.85 14.06 5.53
C LEU A 163 -5.00 15.06 5.58
N GLU A 164 -4.66 16.32 5.55
CA GLU A 164 -5.62 17.39 5.35
C GLU A 164 -5.89 17.57 3.85
N ILE A 165 -7.06 17.12 3.43
CA ILE A 165 -7.51 17.15 2.03
C ILE A 165 -8.79 17.95 1.97
N ASP A 166 -8.81 18.98 1.14
CA ASP A 166 -10.03 19.68 0.76
C ASP A 166 -10.69 18.91 -0.41
N TYR A 167 -11.61 18.02 -0.08
CA TYR A 167 -12.24 17.14 -1.06
C TYR A 167 -13.04 17.88 -2.13
N ASP A 168 -13.46 19.12 -1.86
CA ASP A 168 -14.23 19.94 -2.80
C ASP A 168 -13.32 20.73 -3.74
N ASN A 169 -12.26 21.34 -3.20
CA ASN A 169 -11.41 22.29 -3.93
C ASN A 169 -10.09 21.69 -4.42
N ASP A 170 -9.47 20.75 -3.68
CA ASP A 170 -8.21 20.14 -4.12
C ASP A 170 -8.38 19.46 -5.49
N THR A 171 -7.51 19.75 -6.42
CA THR A 171 -7.41 19.06 -7.70
C THR A 171 -6.85 17.64 -7.54
N ILE A 172 -6.99 16.81 -8.54
CA ILE A 172 -6.39 15.46 -8.54
C ILE A 172 -4.87 15.53 -8.42
N GLU A 173 -4.26 16.51 -9.07
CA GLU A 173 -2.82 16.76 -9.05
C GLU A 173 -2.34 17.16 -7.64
N GLU A 174 -3.05 18.05 -6.98
CA GLU A 174 -2.73 18.46 -5.61
C GLU A 174 -2.88 17.30 -4.61
N ILE A 175 -3.91 16.47 -4.76
CA ILE A 175 -4.07 15.27 -3.93
C ILE A 175 -2.89 14.29 -4.17
N VAL A 176 -2.48 14.08 -5.43
CA VAL A 176 -1.31 13.26 -5.77
C VAL A 176 -0.06 13.79 -5.07
N GLU A 177 0.22 15.09 -5.17
CA GLU A 177 1.39 15.72 -4.56
C GLU A 177 1.36 15.62 -3.03
N LYS A 178 0.21 15.89 -2.40
CA LYS A 178 0.02 15.73 -0.95
C LYS A 178 0.32 14.28 -0.51
N VAL A 179 -0.16 13.29 -1.25
CA VAL A 179 0.10 11.88 -0.97
C VAL A 179 1.59 11.54 -1.16
N GLU A 180 2.22 11.98 -2.25
CA GLU A 180 3.65 11.75 -2.51
C GLU A 180 4.52 12.31 -1.40
N PHE A 181 4.23 13.53 -0.97
CA PHE A 181 4.96 14.19 0.11
C PHE A 181 4.75 13.45 1.44
N ALA A 182 3.53 13.06 1.75
CA ALA A 182 3.20 12.40 3.00
C ALA A 182 3.85 11.01 3.15
N ILE A 183 3.96 10.25 2.06
CA ILE A 183 4.62 8.94 2.05
C ILE A 183 6.13 9.01 1.79
N GLU A 184 6.71 10.22 1.78
CA GLU A 184 8.15 10.48 1.55
C GLU A 184 8.66 9.90 0.23
N GLN A 185 7.85 10.02 -0.82
CA GLN A 185 8.20 9.58 -2.17
C GLN A 185 8.23 10.74 -3.18
N HIS A 186 8.04 11.97 -2.71
CA HIS A 186 8.25 13.15 -3.53
C HIS A 186 9.75 13.34 -3.86
N PRO A 187 10.13 13.82 -5.04
CA PRO A 187 11.52 13.99 -5.44
C PRO A 187 12.39 14.81 -4.46
N SER A 188 11.80 15.70 -3.67
CA SER A 188 12.53 16.45 -2.64
C SER A 188 13.16 15.58 -1.56
N PHE A 189 12.70 14.35 -1.37
CA PHE A 189 13.26 13.40 -0.40
C PHE A 189 14.44 12.58 -0.94
N LEU A 190 14.78 12.67 -2.23
CA LEU A 190 15.87 11.90 -2.85
C LEU A 190 17.21 12.03 -2.14
N LYS A 191 17.50 13.20 -1.57
CA LYS A 191 18.77 13.49 -0.86
C LYS A 191 18.87 12.84 0.52
N VAL A 192 17.77 12.34 1.06
CA VAL A 192 17.66 11.82 2.44
C VAL A 192 17.65 10.29 2.45
N VAL A 193 17.44 9.66 1.28
CA VAL A 193 17.30 8.20 1.16
C VAL A 193 18.64 7.58 0.77
N PRO A 194 19.07 6.49 1.44
CA PRO A 194 20.27 5.76 1.06
C PRO A 194 20.24 5.30 -0.41
N ALA A 195 21.38 5.39 -1.10
CA ALA A 195 21.51 5.03 -2.53
C ALA A 195 20.98 3.61 -2.83
N GLU A 196 21.13 2.67 -1.90
CA GLU A 196 20.63 1.30 -1.99
C GLU A 196 19.09 1.20 -2.19
N GLU A 197 18.35 2.25 -1.90
CA GLU A 197 16.89 2.29 -2.08
C GLU A 197 16.47 2.91 -3.42
N ILE A 198 17.37 3.57 -4.09
CA ILE A 198 17.11 4.26 -5.36
C ILE A 198 17.28 3.31 -6.56
N GLU A 199 18.21 2.35 -6.46
CA GLU A 199 18.68 1.51 -7.58
C GLU A 199 17.85 0.23 -7.86
N ASN A 200 16.71 0.01 -7.22
CA ASN A 200 15.93 -1.23 -7.46
C ASN A 200 14.65 -0.99 -8.25
#